data_29967453a9219830b0ef67d99eaf3ed8
#
_entry.id   29967453a9219830b0ef67d99eaf3ed8
#
_cell.length_a   1.000
_cell.length_b   1.000
_cell.length_c   1.000
_cell.angle_alpha   90.00
_cell.angle_beta   90.00
_cell.angle_gamma   90.00
#
_symmetry.space_group_name_H-M   'P 1'
#
loop_
_entity.id
_entity.type
_entity.pdbx_description
1 polymer ?
#
loop_
_entity_poly.entity_id
_entity_poly.type
_entity_poly.pdbx_seq_one_letter_code
_entity_poly.pdbx_strand_id
1 'polypeptide(L)'
;MKVVIYGANGQLGPHVIKALEGHVNMRVTDLEPFETAHEMVPVDVSDFDAVMRAAEGMDAIINLSVLRPHRKIAFDVNTMGSYNVMRAAVEHGIRRVINTGPHFTVQGAPYENWD
;
A
#
# COMPACT_ATOMS: atom_id res chain seq x y z
N MET A 1 -1.80 12.08 14.37
CA MET A 1 -2.04 11.73 12.96
C MET A 1 -2.24 10.23 12.87
N LYS A 2 -3.24 9.80 12.11
CA LYS A 2 -3.55 8.40 11.85
C LYS A 2 -3.12 8.03 10.43
N VAL A 3 -2.37 6.96 10.29
CA VAL A 3 -1.79 6.54 9.00
C VAL A 3 -2.20 5.10 8.70
N VAL A 4 -2.73 4.83 7.52
CA VAL A 4 -2.90 3.46 7.03
C VAL A 4 -1.72 3.09 6.13
N ILE A 5 -1.20 1.87 6.33
CA ILE A 5 -0.07 1.32 5.57
C ILE A 5 -0.55 0.05 4.86
N TYR A 6 -0.62 0.08 3.53
CA TYR A 6 -0.92 -1.09 2.71
C TYR A 6 0.38 -1.83 2.36
N GLY A 7 0.36 -3.16 2.41
CA GLY A 7 1.54 -3.98 2.18
C GLY A 7 2.56 -3.92 3.33
N ALA A 8 2.07 -3.82 4.55
CA ALA A 8 2.88 -3.56 5.74
C ALA A 8 3.77 -4.73 6.18
N ASN A 9 3.49 -5.95 5.72
CA ASN A 9 4.29 -7.14 6.04
C ASN A 9 5.28 -7.53 4.93
N GLY A 10 5.46 -6.66 3.92
CA GLY A 10 6.46 -6.84 2.86
C GLY A 10 7.87 -6.47 3.32
N GLN A 11 8.80 -6.42 2.37
CA GLN A 11 10.22 -6.14 2.68
C GLN A 11 10.43 -4.77 3.32
N LEU A 12 9.70 -3.76 2.86
CA LEU A 12 9.86 -2.38 3.33
C LEU A 12 8.99 -2.07 4.57
N GLY A 13 7.86 -2.76 4.71
CA GLY A 13 6.86 -2.49 5.74
C GLY A 13 7.40 -2.43 7.17
N PRO A 14 8.12 -3.45 7.66
CA PRO A 14 8.66 -3.45 9.02
C PRO A 14 9.58 -2.26 9.32
N HIS A 15 10.36 -1.80 8.34
CA HIS A 15 11.24 -0.64 8.47
C HIS A 15 10.44 0.67 8.55
N VAL A 16 9.38 0.79 7.75
CA VAL A 16 8.48 1.96 7.78
C VAL A 16 7.72 2.01 9.10
N ILE A 17 7.18 0.89 9.56
CA ILE A 17 6.50 0.79 10.85
C ILE A 17 7.43 1.25 11.98
N LYS A 18 8.64 0.69 12.04
CA LYS A 18 9.64 1.04 13.05
C LYS A 18 10.02 2.53 13.02
N ALA A 19 10.15 3.11 11.83
CA ALA A 19 10.48 4.53 11.68
C ALA A 19 9.36 5.47 12.14
N LEU A 20 8.09 5.03 12.06
CA LEU A 20 6.93 5.82 12.43
C LEU A 20 6.43 5.54 13.85
N GLU A 21 6.96 4.51 14.50
CA GLU A 21 6.55 4.10 15.84
C GLU A 21 6.77 5.22 16.85
N GLY A 22 5.76 5.48 17.68
CA GLY A 22 5.78 6.58 18.65
C GLY A 22 5.51 7.97 18.07
N HIS A 23 5.45 8.12 16.74
CA HIS A 23 5.17 9.40 16.07
C HIS A 23 3.75 9.51 15.54
N VAL A 24 3.15 8.40 15.11
CA VAL A 24 1.81 8.34 14.54
C VAL A 24 1.05 7.12 15.03
N ASN A 25 -0.28 7.15 14.95
CA ASN A 25 -1.10 5.97 15.16
C ASN A 25 -1.24 5.23 13.82
N MET A 26 -0.85 3.97 13.79
CA MET A 26 -0.83 3.18 12.56
C MET A 26 -1.96 2.15 12.53
N ARG A 27 -2.63 2.08 11.37
CA ARG A 27 -3.38 0.92 10.91
C ARG A 27 -2.54 0.24 9.84
N VAL A 28 -2.16 -1.01 10.07
CA VAL A 28 -1.33 -1.78 9.15
C VAL A 28 -2.19 -2.80 8.43
N THR A 29 -1.93 -2.99 7.15
CA THR A 29 -2.68 -3.92 6.31
C THR A 29 -1.76 -4.77 5.46
N ASP A 30 -2.15 -5.99 5.23
CA ASP A 30 -1.57 -6.89 4.24
C ASP A 30 -2.63 -7.89 3.80
N LEU A 31 -2.36 -8.71 2.78
CA LEU A 31 -3.27 -9.74 2.31
C LEU A 31 -3.62 -10.72 3.44
N GLU A 32 -2.61 -11.17 4.17
CA GLU A 32 -2.77 -12.06 5.32
C GLU A 32 -2.50 -11.31 6.63
N PRO A 33 -3.23 -11.65 7.70
CA PRO A 33 -2.97 -11.06 9.00
C PRO A 33 -1.58 -11.46 9.53
N PHE A 34 -0.94 -10.57 10.27
CA PHE A 34 0.35 -10.82 10.92
C PHE A 34 0.38 -10.21 12.32
N GLU A 35 1.29 -10.70 13.17
CA GLU A 35 1.44 -10.19 14.52
C GLU A 35 2.05 -8.78 14.53
N THR A 36 1.40 -7.87 15.24
CA THR A 36 1.83 -6.48 15.39
C THR A 36 1.23 -5.87 16.65
N ALA A 37 1.87 -4.84 17.17
CA ALA A 37 1.32 -4.03 18.26
C ALA A 37 0.30 -2.97 17.77
N HIS A 38 0.13 -2.83 16.46
CA HIS A 38 -0.75 -1.85 15.83
C HIS A 38 -2.09 -2.47 15.41
N GLU A 39 -3.06 -1.63 15.06
CA GLU A 39 -4.32 -2.09 14.48
C GLU A 39 -4.03 -2.81 13.16
N MET A 40 -4.35 -4.12 13.09
CA MET A 40 -4.15 -4.93 11.88
C MET A 40 -5.50 -5.21 11.22
N VAL A 41 -5.58 -4.89 9.93
CA VAL A 41 -6.75 -5.16 9.09
C VAL A 41 -6.29 -5.89 7.82
N PRO A 42 -6.73 -7.13 7.57
CA PRO A 42 -6.43 -7.82 6.32
C PRO A 42 -7.07 -7.10 5.13
N VAL A 43 -6.29 -6.82 4.09
CA VAL A 43 -6.76 -6.13 2.88
C VAL A 43 -6.09 -6.73 1.65
N ASP A 44 -6.90 -7.16 0.70
CA ASP A 44 -6.47 -7.31 -0.68
C ASP A 44 -6.61 -5.95 -1.37
N VAL A 45 -5.51 -5.36 -1.80
CA VAL A 45 -5.54 -4.03 -2.43
C VAL A 45 -6.25 -4.02 -3.79
N SER A 46 -6.47 -5.17 -4.41
CA SER A 46 -7.30 -5.30 -5.61
C SER A 46 -8.80 -5.20 -5.33
N ASP A 47 -9.21 -5.37 -4.07
CA ASP A 47 -10.58 -5.16 -3.60
C ASP A 47 -10.79 -3.70 -3.16
N PHE A 48 -11.47 -2.94 -4.01
CA PHE A 48 -11.74 -1.51 -3.75
C PHE A 48 -12.48 -1.26 -2.43
N ASP A 49 -13.48 -2.06 -2.12
CA ASP A 49 -14.28 -1.85 -0.90
C ASP A 49 -13.46 -2.12 0.36
N ALA A 50 -12.57 -3.13 0.33
CA ALA A 50 -11.64 -3.39 1.43
C ALA A 50 -10.65 -2.25 1.63
N VAL A 51 -10.10 -1.70 0.54
CA VAL A 51 -9.21 -0.53 0.57
C VAL A 51 -9.94 0.68 1.14
N MET A 52 -11.17 0.93 0.70
CA MET A 52 -12.00 2.03 1.20
C MET A 52 -12.24 1.93 2.71
N ARG A 53 -12.65 0.76 3.19
CA ARG A 53 -12.89 0.55 4.64
C ARG A 53 -11.63 0.77 5.46
N ALA A 54 -10.49 0.29 4.98
CA ALA A 54 -9.22 0.45 5.68
C ALA A 54 -8.73 1.91 5.73
N ALA A 55 -9.07 2.72 4.75
CA ALA A 55 -8.71 4.15 4.71
C ALA A 55 -9.63 5.05 5.53
N GLU A 56 -10.78 4.53 5.99
CA GLU A 56 -11.74 5.33 6.75
C GLU A 56 -11.14 5.89 8.04
N GLY A 57 -11.28 7.19 8.24
CA GLY A 57 -10.79 7.89 9.43
C GLY A 57 -9.27 8.12 9.47
N MET A 58 -8.57 7.87 8.37
CA MET A 58 -7.14 8.08 8.27
C MET A 58 -6.78 9.48 7.76
N ASP A 59 -5.65 10.00 8.23
CA ASP A 59 -5.12 11.32 7.82
C ASP A 59 -4.11 11.20 6.68
N ALA A 60 -3.48 10.04 6.55
CA ALA A 60 -2.48 9.75 5.52
C ALA A 60 -2.47 8.28 5.10
N ILE A 61 -2.00 8.03 3.89
CA ILE A 61 -1.84 6.70 3.32
C ILE A 61 -0.39 6.48 2.91
N ILE A 62 0.14 5.29 3.23
CA ILE A 62 1.40 4.78 2.68
C ILE A 62 1.07 3.46 1.98
N ASN A 63 1.28 3.40 0.67
CA ASN A 63 1.09 2.18 -0.12
C ASN A 63 2.44 1.56 -0.48
N LEU A 64 2.72 0.43 0.14
CA LEU A 64 3.92 -0.39 -0.09
C LEU A 64 3.58 -1.70 -0.82
N SER A 65 2.32 -1.88 -1.20
CA SER A 65 1.85 -3.10 -1.86
C SER A 65 2.54 -3.29 -3.20
N VAL A 66 3.21 -4.41 -3.36
CA VAL A 66 3.88 -4.79 -4.60
C VAL A 66 3.89 -6.31 -4.73
N LEU A 67 3.64 -6.80 -5.95
CA LEU A 67 3.79 -8.21 -6.29
C LEU A 67 4.52 -8.33 -7.63
N ARG A 68 5.54 -9.18 -7.70
CA ARG A 68 6.40 -9.33 -8.87
C ARG A 68 6.15 -10.58 -9.70
N PRO A 69 6.00 -11.79 -9.14
CA PRO A 69 5.70 -12.98 -9.92
C PRO A 69 4.22 -12.98 -10.34
N HIS A 70 3.87 -13.59 -11.46
CA HIS A 70 2.50 -13.75 -11.97
C HIS A 70 1.86 -12.49 -12.56
N ARG A 71 1.92 -12.36 -13.87
CA ARG A 71 1.46 -11.19 -14.66
C ARG A 71 0.10 -10.64 -14.22
N LYS A 72 -0.93 -11.50 -14.16
CA LYS A 72 -2.29 -11.04 -13.82
C LYS A 72 -2.37 -10.50 -12.39
N ILE A 73 -1.89 -11.26 -11.43
CA ILE A 73 -1.95 -10.87 -10.00
C ILE A 73 -1.06 -9.66 -9.75
N ALA A 74 0.10 -9.58 -10.41
CA ALA A 74 0.98 -8.42 -10.34
C ALA A 74 0.30 -7.15 -10.89
N PHE A 75 -0.45 -7.26 -11.98
CA PHE A 75 -1.25 -6.15 -12.50
C PHE A 75 -2.35 -5.74 -11.52
N ASP A 76 -3.08 -6.69 -10.97
CA ASP A 76 -4.16 -6.44 -10.02
C ASP A 76 -3.63 -5.74 -8.75
N VAL A 77 -2.48 -6.15 -8.24
CA VAL A 77 -1.86 -5.52 -7.05
C VAL A 77 -1.20 -4.20 -7.39
N ASN A 78 -0.34 -4.16 -8.40
CA ASN A 78 0.51 -3.00 -8.64
C ASN A 78 -0.23 -1.86 -9.36
N THR A 79 -1.15 -2.18 -10.25
CA THR A 79 -1.91 -1.19 -11.03
C THR A 79 -3.28 -0.92 -10.41
N MET A 80 -4.13 -1.94 -10.31
CA MET A 80 -5.47 -1.77 -9.74
C MET A 80 -5.41 -1.43 -8.26
N GLY A 81 -4.50 -2.05 -7.50
CA GLY A 81 -4.31 -1.73 -6.09
C GLY A 81 -3.89 -0.29 -5.88
N SER A 82 -2.93 0.22 -6.64
CA SER A 82 -2.53 1.63 -6.58
C SER A 82 -3.68 2.57 -6.98
N TYR A 83 -4.44 2.24 -8.00
CA TYR A 83 -5.64 3.00 -8.38
C TYR A 83 -6.67 3.02 -7.24
N ASN A 84 -6.96 1.87 -6.64
CA ASN A 84 -7.90 1.76 -5.53
C ASN A 84 -7.48 2.62 -4.33
N VAL A 85 -6.19 2.60 -3.99
CA VAL A 85 -5.63 3.43 -2.90
C VAL A 85 -5.79 4.92 -3.21
N MET A 86 -5.49 5.35 -4.42
CA MET A 86 -5.67 6.76 -4.83
C MET A 86 -7.14 7.17 -4.84
N ARG A 87 -8.04 6.30 -5.28
CA ARG A 87 -9.48 6.54 -5.23
C ARG A 87 -9.97 6.65 -3.79
N ALA A 88 -9.54 5.77 -2.91
CA ALA A 88 -9.89 5.84 -1.49
C ALA A 88 -9.41 7.14 -0.84
N ALA A 89 -8.21 7.61 -1.20
CA ALA A 89 -7.72 8.90 -0.74
C ALA A 89 -8.63 10.06 -1.17
N VAL A 90 -9.08 10.07 -2.42
CA VAL A 90 -10.00 11.09 -2.94
C VAL A 90 -11.35 11.04 -2.20
N GLU A 91 -11.96 9.87 -2.11
CA GLU A 91 -13.28 9.69 -1.48
C GLU A 91 -13.29 10.07 0.00
N HIS A 92 -12.20 9.81 0.74
CA HIS A 92 -12.06 10.19 2.15
C HIS A 92 -11.42 11.55 2.37
N GLY A 93 -11.05 12.29 1.31
CA GLY A 93 -10.41 13.60 1.42
C GLY A 93 -9.00 13.55 2.01
N ILE A 94 -8.31 12.41 1.90
CA ILE A 94 -6.95 12.23 2.40
C ILE A 94 -5.96 12.87 1.42
N ARG A 95 -5.23 13.88 1.88
CA ARG A 95 -4.31 14.65 1.02
C ARG A 95 -2.86 14.17 1.05
N ARG A 96 -2.51 13.31 2.01
CA ARG A 96 -1.14 12.82 2.18
C ARG A 96 -1.08 11.36 1.77
N VAL A 97 -0.52 11.11 0.60
CA VAL A 97 -0.37 9.76 0.06
C VAL A 97 1.07 9.56 -0.39
N ILE A 98 1.69 8.51 0.13
CA ILE A 98 2.96 7.99 -0.38
C ILE A 98 2.63 6.69 -1.11
N ASN A 99 2.91 6.64 -2.40
CA ASN A 99 2.73 5.45 -3.20
C ASN A 99 4.06 4.99 -3.79
N THR A 100 4.46 3.77 -3.48
CA THR A 100 5.67 3.21 -4.08
C THR A 100 5.40 2.82 -5.54
N GLY A 101 6.34 3.13 -6.40
CA GLY A 101 6.27 2.82 -7.81
C GLY A 101 7.55 2.15 -8.32
N PRO A 102 7.52 1.56 -9.51
CA PRO A 102 8.68 0.90 -10.08
C PRO A 102 9.74 1.93 -10.52
N HIS A 103 10.90 1.84 -9.91
CA HIS A 103 12.04 2.72 -10.19
C HIS A 103 12.45 2.70 -11.68
N PHE A 104 12.40 1.54 -12.30
CA PHE A 104 12.83 1.34 -13.70
C PHE A 104 11.96 2.06 -14.73
N THR A 105 10.69 2.30 -14.46
CA THR A 105 9.81 3.07 -15.35
C THR A 105 10.23 4.53 -15.46
N VAL A 106 10.81 5.07 -14.42
CA VAL A 106 11.23 6.48 -14.36
C VAL A 106 12.61 6.68 -15.00
N GLN A 107 13.48 5.68 -14.94
CA GLN A 107 14.85 5.76 -15.45
C GLN A 107 15.01 5.32 -16.91
N GLY A 108 13.93 4.99 -17.61
CA GLY A 108 14.02 4.57 -19.00
C GLY A 108 14.80 3.26 -19.16
N ALA A 109 14.54 2.28 -18.28
CA ALA A 109 15.13 0.96 -18.44
C ALA A 109 14.86 0.43 -19.86
N PRO A 110 15.86 -0.11 -20.55
CA PRO A 110 15.67 -0.62 -21.90
C PRO A 110 14.60 -1.71 -21.90
N TYR A 111 13.54 -1.49 -22.65
CA TYR A 111 12.43 -2.45 -22.82
C TYR A 111 12.84 -3.72 -23.58
N GLU A 112 14.05 -3.79 -24.08
CA GLU A 112 14.61 -4.88 -24.85
C GLU A 112 14.61 -6.25 -24.13
N ASN A 113 14.48 -6.25 -22.82
CA ASN A 113 14.46 -7.44 -21.96
C ASN A 113 13.13 -7.67 -21.21
N TRP A 114 12.07 -7.04 -21.66
CA TRP A 114 10.75 -7.13 -21.02
C TRP A 114 9.81 -8.04 -21.82
N ASP A 115 10.18 -9.25 -21.99
CA ASP A 115 9.30 -10.26 -22.58
C ASP A 115 8.38 -10.90 -21.54
#